data_91786258ac04cf9535ed3ed1b0e10e95
#
_entry.id   91786258ac04cf9535ed3ed1b0e10e95
#
_cell.length_a   1.000
_cell.length_b   1.000
_cell.length_c   1.000
_cell.angle_alpha   90.00
_cell.angle_beta   90.00
_cell.angle_gamma   90.00
#
_symmetry.space_group_name_H-M   'P 1'
#
loop_
_entity.id
_entity.type
_entity.pdbx_description
1 polymer ?
#
loop_
_entity_poly.entity_id
_entity_poly.type
_entity_poly.pdbx_seq_one_letter_code
_entity_poly.pdbx_strand_id
1 'polypeptide(L)'
;MKKISRRSFLTAAAACGAAVALSACGGSSASSTAASSTAGSTAASAAAGPVTLQWSVWDKESTPYWQAMADGYMASHKDVTIEMVDLGSSDYMTVLATQLAGSADLDIVTIKDIPGYANLINLDYLKPLNEVLTRDTGDFNGTIEQLTTDDGNFYAVPFRSDFWVLYYNKDLFDKAGVEYPSNDLTMEDYDALARKMTSGSGDTKVYGCHYHTWRSAASLFSILDGKNTIIDGKYDFMKPTYDMVIAQQKDGICMDYGYLKTSSLHYSAADR
;
A
#
# COMPACT_ATOMS: atom_id res chain seq x y z
N MET A 1 12.35 -30.68 1.94
CA MET A 1 13.18 -29.82 2.80
C MET A 1 12.37 -29.43 4.02
N LYS A 2 12.90 -29.54 5.24
CA LYS A 2 12.15 -29.11 6.44
C LYS A 2 12.18 -27.59 6.51
N LYS A 3 11.02 -26.93 6.52
CA LYS A 3 10.90 -25.47 6.72
C LYS A 3 11.42 -25.12 8.12
N ILE A 4 12.33 -24.17 8.21
CA ILE A 4 12.83 -23.65 9.48
C ILE A 4 11.89 -22.50 9.89
N SER A 5 11.14 -22.69 10.98
CA SER A 5 10.25 -21.67 11.50
C SER A 5 11.06 -20.56 12.19
N ARG A 6 10.51 -19.32 12.25
CA ARG A 6 11.13 -18.17 12.97
C ARG A 6 11.56 -18.53 14.40
N ARG A 7 10.79 -19.37 15.10
CA ARG A 7 11.15 -19.86 16.43
C ARG A 7 12.40 -20.72 16.43
N SER A 8 12.59 -21.56 15.40
CA SER A 8 13.78 -22.41 15.28
C SER A 8 15.04 -21.60 14.98
N PHE A 9 14.93 -20.48 14.25
CA PHE A 9 16.06 -19.58 13.98
C PHE A 9 16.52 -18.86 15.25
N LEU A 10 15.59 -18.34 16.06
CA LEU A 10 15.91 -17.67 17.33
C LEU A 10 16.47 -18.66 18.38
N THR A 11 15.97 -19.89 18.39
CA THR A 11 16.48 -20.95 19.30
C THR A 11 17.87 -21.41 18.89
N ALA A 12 18.19 -21.48 17.61
CA ALA A 12 19.54 -21.82 17.13
C ALA A 12 20.57 -20.72 17.47
N ALA A 13 20.17 -19.43 17.36
CA ALA A 13 21.03 -18.31 17.75
C ALA A 13 21.31 -18.29 19.25
N ALA A 14 20.33 -18.64 20.10
CA ALA A 14 20.50 -18.74 21.55
C ALA A 14 21.38 -19.95 21.95
N ALA A 15 21.30 -21.07 21.23
CA ALA A 15 22.12 -22.26 21.51
C ALA A 15 23.59 -22.06 21.13
N CYS A 16 23.91 -21.29 20.10
CA CYS A 16 25.30 -20.96 19.74
C CYS A 16 25.95 -19.98 20.73
N GLY A 17 25.18 -19.09 21.37
CA GLY A 17 25.68 -18.18 22.41
C GLY A 17 26.06 -18.89 23.75
N ALA A 18 25.38 -19.98 24.07
CA ALA A 18 25.61 -20.73 25.31
C ALA A 18 26.84 -21.67 25.24
N ALA A 19 27.26 -22.10 24.06
CA ALA A 19 28.40 -23.02 23.90
C ALA A 19 29.77 -22.34 24.08
N VAL A 20 29.88 -21.02 23.98
CA VAL A 20 31.11 -20.26 24.13
C VAL A 20 31.39 -19.88 25.59
N ALA A 21 30.39 -19.96 26.48
CA ALA A 21 30.54 -19.59 27.91
C ALA A 21 31.02 -20.74 28.83
N LEU A 22 31.11 -21.97 28.32
CA LEU A 22 31.45 -23.17 29.16
C LEU A 22 32.88 -23.65 29.03
N SER A 23 33.76 -22.99 28.24
CA SER A 23 35.17 -23.39 28.09
C SER A 23 36.19 -22.53 28.85
N ALA A 24 35.75 -21.65 29.75
CA ALA A 24 36.63 -20.74 30.50
C ALA A 24 36.60 -20.98 32.02
N CYS A 25 36.70 -22.23 32.49
CA CYS A 25 37.00 -22.52 33.88
C CYS A 25 37.88 -23.76 33.96
N GLY A 26 39.19 -23.53 34.10
CA GLY A 26 40.17 -24.60 34.44
C GLY A 26 41.60 -24.13 34.37
N GLY A 27 42.14 -23.57 35.50
CA GLY A 27 43.51 -23.82 35.91
C GLY A 27 44.60 -22.78 35.62
N SER A 28 45.00 -22.08 36.72
CA SER A 28 46.36 -21.69 37.16
C SER A 28 47.15 -20.58 36.48
N SER A 29 47.21 -19.46 37.22
CA SER A 29 48.37 -18.56 37.49
C SER A 29 49.53 -18.47 36.50
N ALA A 30 49.71 -17.30 35.89
CA ALA A 30 50.96 -16.53 35.91
C ALA A 30 50.84 -15.18 35.23
N SER A 31 51.48 -14.24 35.76
CA SER A 31 51.74 -12.84 35.60
C SER A 31 51.97 -12.31 34.17
N SER A 32 51.51 -11.07 33.94
CA SER A 32 52.15 -9.91 33.33
C SER A 32 51.80 -9.56 31.86
N THR A 33 51.64 -8.27 31.77
CA THR A 33 51.78 -7.32 30.63
C THR A 33 50.58 -7.09 29.71
N ALA A 34 50.09 -5.85 29.86
CA ALA A 34 49.13 -5.18 28.96
C ALA A 34 49.72 -5.06 27.56
N ALA A 35 48.94 -5.50 26.60
CA ALA A 35 49.03 -5.01 25.23
C ALA A 35 47.61 -4.77 24.72
N SER A 36 47.29 -3.49 24.54
CA SER A 36 46.08 -3.02 23.86
C SER A 36 46.14 -3.47 22.41
N SER A 37 45.29 -4.42 22.04
CA SER A 37 45.02 -4.75 20.66
C SER A 37 43.51 -4.55 20.40
N THR A 38 43.19 -3.49 19.71
CA THR A 38 41.90 -3.28 19.03
C THR A 38 41.65 -4.44 18.08
N ALA A 39 40.98 -5.47 18.58
CA ALA A 39 40.42 -6.50 17.72
C ALA A 39 39.12 -5.98 17.13
N GLY A 40 39.16 -5.51 15.89
CA GLY A 40 37.97 -5.31 15.07
C GLY A 40 37.22 -6.64 14.98
N SER A 41 36.09 -6.71 15.63
CA SER A 41 35.17 -7.84 15.50
C SER A 41 34.53 -7.76 14.12
N THR A 42 35.14 -8.34 13.11
CA THR A 42 34.46 -8.78 11.92
C THR A 42 33.62 -9.98 12.33
N ALA A 43 32.36 -9.74 12.69
CA ALA A 43 31.38 -10.81 12.74
C ALA A 43 31.30 -11.41 11.34
N ALA A 44 31.95 -12.56 11.14
CA ALA A 44 31.71 -13.37 9.96
C ALA A 44 30.23 -13.77 9.98
N SER A 45 29.44 -13.14 9.11
CA SER A 45 28.08 -13.58 8.81
C SER A 45 28.21 -15.03 8.35
N ALA A 46 27.77 -15.97 9.17
CA ALA A 46 27.60 -17.35 8.72
C ALA A 46 26.67 -17.30 7.51
N ALA A 47 27.12 -17.83 6.38
CA ALA A 47 26.33 -17.90 5.16
C ALA A 47 25.00 -18.60 5.50
N ALA A 48 23.94 -17.84 5.59
CA ALA A 48 22.59 -18.39 5.71
C ALA A 48 22.33 -19.19 4.43
N GLY A 49 21.87 -20.43 4.58
CA GLY A 49 21.50 -21.26 3.41
C GLY A 49 20.35 -20.63 2.62
N PRO A 50 19.97 -21.21 1.49
CA PRO A 50 18.86 -20.69 0.67
C PRO A 50 17.60 -20.44 1.49
N VAL A 51 16.99 -19.27 1.34
CA VAL A 51 15.82 -18.82 2.08
C VAL A 51 14.66 -18.60 1.12
N THR A 52 13.46 -19.02 1.50
CA THR A 52 12.23 -18.68 0.80
C THR A 52 11.41 -17.70 1.63
N LEU A 53 11.05 -16.56 1.04
CA LEU A 53 10.22 -15.52 1.64
C LEU A 53 8.82 -15.56 1.03
N GLN A 54 7.80 -15.53 1.89
CA GLN A 54 6.39 -15.47 1.49
C GLN A 54 5.94 -14.00 1.48
N TRP A 55 5.49 -13.53 0.33
CA TRP A 55 5.07 -12.14 0.14
C TRP A 55 3.59 -12.06 -0.22
N SER A 56 2.76 -11.41 0.62
CA SER A 56 1.35 -11.20 0.32
C SER A 56 1.14 -10.03 -0.63
N VAL A 57 0.37 -10.28 -1.69
CA VAL A 57 -0.01 -9.33 -2.73
C VAL A 57 -1.50 -9.49 -3.09
N TRP A 58 -2.01 -8.65 -3.98
CA TRP A 58 -3.35 -8.78 -4.57
C TRP A 58 -3.27 -8.69 -6.08
N ASP A 59 -4.26 -9.31 -6.77
CA ASP A 59 -4.42 -9.28 -8.22
C ASP A 59 -3.11 -9.62 -8.97
N LYS A 60 -2.40 -10.64 -8.51
CA LYS A 60 -1.07 -11.04 -9.01
C LYS A 60 -1.05 -11.21 -10.52
N GLU A 61 -2.07 -11.87 -11.09
CA GLU A 61 -2.10 -12.17 -12.52
C GLU A 61 -2.31 -10.94 -13.40
N SER A 62 -3.06 -9.95 -12.91
CA SER A 62 -3.32 -8.70 -13.63
C SER A 62 -2.33 -7.58 -13.32
N THR A 63 -1.37 -7.83 -12.43
CA THR A 63 -0.43 -6.83 -11.90
C THR A 63 1.02 -7.29 -12.10
N PRO A 64 1.57 -7.20 -13.31
CA PRO A 64 2.87 -7.79 -13.67
C PRO A 64 4.07 -7.17 -12.93
N TYR A 65 3.94 -5.97 -12.35
CA TYR A 65 5.04 -5.37 -11.60
C TYR A 65 5.38 -6.13 -10.31
N TRP A 66 4.46 -6.90 -9.72
CA TRP A 66 4.79 -7.74 -8.57
C TRP A 66 5.87 -8.75 -8.91
N GLN A 67 5.68 -9.45 -10.02
CA GLN A 67 6.67 -10.43 -10.50
C GLN A 67 7.99 -9.75 -10.86
N ALA A 68 7.94 -8.60 -11.55
CA ALA A 68 9.14 -7.87 -11.92
C ALA A 68 9.95 -7.42 -10.70
N MET A 69 9.31 -7.01 -9.60
CA MET A 69 9.98 -6.64 -8.35
C MET A 69 10.63 -7.87 -7.69
N ALA A 70 9.92 -8.99 -7.60
CA ALA A 70 10.45 -10.23 -7.03
C ALA A 70 11.65 -10.74 -7.86
N ASP A 71 11.53 -10.79 -9.17
CA ASP A 71 12.58 -11.23 -10.08
C ASP A 71 13.82 -10.32 -10.01
N GLY A 72 13.61 -9.01 -9.93
CA GLY A 72 14.69 -8.02 -9.79
C GLY A 72 15.50 -8.23 -8.51
N TYR A 73 14.82 -8.54 -7.39
CA TYR A 73 15.52 -8.84 -6.13
C TYR A 73 16.25 -10.19 -6.21
N MET A 74 15.59 -11.25 -6.66
CA MET A 74 16.20 -12.58 -6.81
C MET A 74 17.35 -12.61 -7.83
N ALA A 75 17.36 -11.70 -8.80
CA ALA A 75 18.46 -11.57 -9.75
C ALA A 75 19.78 -11.22 -9.06
N SER A 76 19.74 -10.42 -8.00
CA SER A 76 20.91 -9.98 -7.23
C SER A 76 21.14 -10.78 -5.95
N HIS A 77 20.16 -11.55 -5.47
CA HIS A 77 20.21 -12.35 -4.25
C HIS A 77 19.87 -13.82 -4.58
N LYS A 78 20.88 -14.57 -5.05
CA LYS A 78 20.71 -15.94 -5.58
C LYS A 78 20.34 -16.98 -4.54
N ASP A 79 20.54 -16.70 -3.28
CA ASP A 79 20.17 -17.49 -2.12
C ASP A 79 18.74 -17.21 -1.61
N VAL A 80 18.04 -16.23 -2.21
CA VAL A 80 16.66 -15.87 -1.84
C VAL A 80 15.68 -16.28 -2.94
N THR A 81 14.59 -16.92 -2.52
CA THR A 81 13.40 -17.16 -3.34
C THR A 81 12.23 -16.37 -2.77
N ILE A 82 11.52 -15.62 -3.60
CA ILE A 82 10.29 -14.91 -3.20
C ILE A 82 9.10 -15.64 -3.80
N GLU A 83 8.22 -16.13 -2.94
CA GLU A 83 6.94 -16.72 -3.32
C GLU A 83 5.80 -15.75 -2.98
N MET A 84 4.98 -15.42 -3.97
CA MET A 84 3.86 -14.50 -3.78
C MET A 84 2.59 -15.25 -3.42
N VAL A 85 1.93 -14.80 -2.35
CA VAL A 85 0.62 -15.27 -1.88
C VAL A 85 -0.42 -14.23 -2.29
N ASP A 86 -1.25 -14.55 -3.28
CA ASP A 86 -2.35 -13.69 -3.72
C ASP A 86 -3.54 -13.84 -2.77
N LEU A 87 -3.92 -12.74 -2.11
CA LEU A 87 -5.06 -12.69 -1.20
C LEU A 87 -6.31 -12.04 -1.82
N GLY A 88 -6.26 -11.75 -3.13
CA GLY A 88 -7.31 -11.02 -3.84
C GLY A 88 -7.36 -9.53 -3.48
N SER A 89 -8.04 -8.72 -4.31
CA SER A 89 -8.15 -7.27 -4.06
C SER A 89 -9.33 -6.88 -3.20
N SER A 90 -10.40 -7.68 -3.21
CA SER A 90 -11.57 -7.43 -2.36
C SER A 90 -11.24 -7.75 -0.90
N ASP A 91 -11.52 -6.80 -0.01
CA ASP A 91 -11.30 -6.96 1.44
C ASP A 91 -9.86 -7.40 1.84
N TYR A 92 -8.88 -7.13 0.97
CA TYR A 92 -7.48 -7.56 1.13
C TYR A 92 -6.94 -7.33 2.55
N MET A 93 -7.11 -6.13 3.12
CA MET A 93 -6.58 -5.82 4.45
C MET A 93 -7.24 -6.65 5.56
N THR A 94 -8.54 -6.99 5.42
CA THR A 94 -9.25 -7.87 6.34
C THR A 94 -8.75 -9.31 6.23
N VAL A 95 -8.56 -9.79 5.01
CA VAL A 95 -8.02 -11.14 4.75
C VAL A 95 -6.60 -11.24 5.29
N LEU A 96 -5.75 -10.23 5.02
CA LEU A 96 -4.37 -10.18 5.53
C LEU A 96 -4.33 -10.23 7.07
N ALA A 97 -5.11 -9.38 7.74
CA ALA A 97 -5.16 -9.38 9.20
C ALA A 97 -5.61 -10.74 9.76
N THR A 98 -6.58 -11.39 9.10
CA THR A 98 -7.05 -12.74 9.49
C THR A 98 -5.96 -13.80 9.29
N GLN A 99 -5.21 -13.75 8.19
CA GLN A 99 -4.08 -14.66 7.94
C GLN A 99 -3.00 -14.51 8.99
N LEU A 100 -2.63 -13.26 9.34
CA LEU A 100 -1.63 -12.97 10.37
C LEU A 100 -2.10 -13.41 11.76
N ALA A 101 -3.37 -13.23 12.10
CA ALA A 101 -3.97 -13.74 13.34
C ALA A 101 -3.94 -15.28 13.41
N GLY A 102 -4.10 -15.95 12.29
CA GLY A 102 -3.96 -17.41 12.15
C GLY A 102 -2.52 -17.91 12.13
N SER A 103 -1.54 -17.05 12.40
CA SER A 103 -0.11 -17.38 12.33
C SER A 103 0.37 -17.86 10.95
N ALA A 104 -0.19 -17.26 9.89
CA ALA A 104 0.29 -17.50 8.53
C ALA A 104 1.80 -17.17 8.43
N ASP A 105 2.50 -17.98 7.65
CA ASP A 105 3.95 -17.84 7.42
C ASP A 105 4.19 -16.79 6.31
N LEU A 106 3.92 -15.52 6.63
CA LEU A 106 4.16 -14.37 5.75
C LEU A 106 5.37 -13.59 6.28
N ASP A 107 6.35 -13.38 5.41
CA ASP A 107 7.56 -12.63 5.73
C ASP A 107 7.46 -11.17 5.29
N ILE A 108 6.81 -10.93 4.17
CA ILE A 108 6.60 -9.61 3.60
C ILE A 108 5.09 -9.43 3.38
N VAL A 109 4.57 -8.30 3.81
CA VAL A 109 3.17 -7.96 3.57
C VAL A 109 3.06 -6.64 2.81
N THR A 110 2.21 -6.61 1.79
CA THR A 110 1.87 -5.38 1.11
C THR A 110 0.71 -4.70 1.83
N ILE A 111 0.84 -3.42 2.13
CA ILE A 111 -0.19 -2.63 2.82
C ILE A 111 -0.94 -1.80 1.79
N LYS A 112 -2.26 -1.95 1.74
CA LYS A 112 -3.09 -1.35 0.69
C LYS A 112 -3.59 0.04 1.04
N ASP A 113 -3.76 0.33 2.34
CA ASP A 113 -4.30 1.61 2.80
C ASP A 113 -3.81 1.98 4.21
N ILE A 114 -3.91 3.27 4.54
CA ILE A 114 -3.46 3.81 5.84
C ILE A 114 -4.26 3.26 7.03
N PRO A 115 -5.61 3.11 6.97
CA PRO A 115 -6.34 2.46 8.06
C PRO A 115 -5.86 1.04 8.35
N GLY A 116 -5.57 0.26 7.30
CA GLY A 116 -4.99 -1.07 7.42
C GLY A 116 -3.59 -1.06 8.01
N TYR A 117 -2.74 -0.09 7.63
CA TYR A 117 -1.43 0.13 8.23
C TYR A 117 -1.53 0.34 9.75
N ALA A 118 -2.34 1.30 10.17
CA ALA A 118 -2.56 1.57 11.59
C ALA A 118 -3.11 0.34 12.35
N ASN A 119 -4.04 -0.40 11.75
CA ASN A 119 -4.59 -1.60 12.34
C ASN A 119 -3.52 -2.69 12.54
N LEU A 120 -2.67 -2.93 11.55
CA LEU A 120 -1.60 -3.95 11.66
C LEU A 120 -0.54 -3.57 12.71
N ILE A 121 -0.23 -2.29 12.88
CA ILE A 121 0.63 -1.80 13.96
C ILE A 121 -0.02 -2.05 15.32
N ASN A 122 -1.29 -1.65 15.50
CA ASN A 122 -2.03 -1.84 16.75
C ASN A 122 -2.17 -3.32 17.15
N LEU A 123 -2.14 -4.23 16.18
CA LEU A 123 -2.18 -5.68 16.41
C LEU A 123 -0.78 -6.30 16.58
N ASP A 124 0.28 -5.50 16.57
CA ASP A 124 1.68 -5.93 16.68
C ASP A 124 2.11 -6.95 15.60
N TYR A 125 1.57 -6.79 14.38
CA TYR A 125 1.91 -7.67 13.26
C TYR A 125 3.07 -7.17 12.41
N LEU A 126 3.47 -5.90 12.57
CA LEU A 126 4.56 -5.29 11.82
C LEU A 126 5.76 -5.04 12.75
N LYS A 127 6.96 -5.07 12.17
CA LYS A 127 8.18 -4.70 12.86
C LYS A 127 8.65 -3.32 12.44
N PRO A 128 9.22 -2.51 13.34
CA PRO A 128 9.88 -1.27 12.99
C PRO A 128 10.99 -1.50 11.96
N LEU A 129 11.10 -0.60 10.99
CA LEU A 129 12.09 -0.69 9.91
C LEU A 129 13.24 0.31 10.07
N ASN A 130 13.26 1.12 11.12
CA ASN A 130 14.24 2.17 11.37
C ASN A 130 15.69 1.67 11.32
N GLU A 131 15.95 0.49 11.87
CA GLU A 131 17.30 -0.10 11.92
C GLU A 131 17.73 -0.78 10.62
N VAL A 132 16.76 -1.17 9.77
CA VAL A 132 17.03 -1.92 8.54
C VAL A 132 17.04 -1.03 7.29
N LEU A 133 16.30 0.07 7.29
CA LEU A 133 16.31 1.04 6.21
C LEU A 133 17.39 2.10 6.46
N THR A 134 18.61 1.79 6.05
CA THR A 134 19.81 2.63 6.31
C THR A 134 20.19 3.55 5.13
N ARG A 135 19.50 3.44 3.99
CA ARG A 135 19.74 4.29 2.82
C ARG A 135 19.09 5.67 2.97
N ASP A 136 19.53 6.62 2.14
CA ASP A 136 18.83 7.89 1.97
C ASP A 136 17.36 7.66 1.52
N THR A 137 16.44 8.35 2.16
CA THR A 137 14.99 8.27 1.94
C THR A 137 14.40 9.51 1.24
N GLY A 138 15.25 10.43 0.78
CA GLY A 138 14.82 11.66 0.13
C GLY A 138 13.98 11.45 -1.14
N ASP A 139 14.17 10.33 -1.82
CA ASP A 139 13.40 9.93 -3.01
C ASP A 139 11.95 9.50 -2.68
N PHE A 140 11.58 9.31 -1.43
CA PHE A 140 10.21 9.03 -1.01
C PHE A 140 9.34 10.29 -0.80
N ASN A 141 9.89 11.49 -1.05
CA ASN A 141 9.15 12.77 -1.00
C ASN A 141 8.34 12.99 0.30
N GLY A 142 8.94 12.69 1.44
CA GLY A 142 8.30 12.86 2.76
C GLY A 142 7.27 11.80 3.11
N THR A 143 7.14 10.72 2.34
CA THR A 143 6.17 9.66 2.64
C THR A 143 6.58 8.84 3.86
N ILE A 144 7.88 8.67 4.12
CA ILE A 144 8.36 7.97 5.33
C ILE A 144 7.94 8.73 6.59
N GLU A 145 8.07 10.05 6.57
CA GLU A 145 7.64 10.93 7.66
C GLU A 145 6.13 10.82 7.92
N GLN A 146 5.32 10.70 6.88
CA GLN A 146 3.87 10.48 6.98
C GLN A 146 3.50 9.10 7.53
N LEU A 147 4.36 8.10 7.35
CA LEU A 147 4.19 6.74 7.87
C LEU A 147 4.79 6.58 9.27
N THR A 148 5.53 7.56 9.76
CA THR A 148 6.15 7.54 11.09
C THR A 148 5.09 7.78 12.16
N THR A 149 5.07 6.90 13.15
CA THR A 149 4.18 6.96 14.32
C THR A 149 4.72 7.92 15.38
N ASP A 150 3.92 8.26 16.38
CA ASP A 150 4.28 9.23 17.44
C ASP A 150 5.51 8.81 18.25
N ASP A 151 5.83 7.52 18.30
CA ASP A 151 7.04 6.98 18.95
C ASP A 151 8.29 7.05 18.07
N GLY A 152 8.21 7.65 16.89
CA GLY A 152 9.31 7.82 15.95
C GLY A 152 9.63 6.59 15.09
N ASN A 153 8.81 5.56 15.14
CA ASN A 153 8.99 4.36 14.32
C ASN A 153 8.17 4.41 13.03
N PHE A 154 8.70 3.81 11.95
CA PHE A 154 7.94 3.48 10.76
C PHE A 154 8.01 1.97 10.48
N TYR A 155 6.91 1.41 9.97
CA TYR A 155 6.70 -0.03 9.84
C TYR A 155 6.46 -0.47 8.40
N ALA A 156 6.49 0.46 7.46
CA ALA A 156 6.35 0.19 6.04
C ALA A 156 7.23 1.15 5.22
N VAL A 157 7.57 0.71 4.01
CA VAL A 157 8.30 1.51 3.02
C VAL A 157 7.39 1.69 1.81
N PRO A 158 7.20 2.92 1.29
CA PRO A 158 6.42 3.13 0.09
C PRO A 158 7.12 2.50 -1.12
N PHE A 159 6.33 1.84 -1.99
CA PHE A 159 6.84 1.21 -3.21
C PHE A 159 6.30 1.85 -4.48
N ARG A 160 5.21 2.62 -4.37
CA ARG A 160 4.59 3.36 -5.47
C ARG A 160 3.83 4.57 -4.96
N SER A 161 3.53 5.50 -5.84
CA SER A 161 2.58 6.59 -5.61
C SER A 161 1.36 6.39 -6.51
N ASP A 162 0.20 6.65 -5.96
CA ASP A 162 -1.07 6.69 -6.69
C ASP A 162 -1.59 8.13 -6.73
N PHE A 163 -2.29 8.47 -7.80
CA PHE A 163 -2.91 9.79 -7.94
C PHE A 163 -4.25 9.68 -8.68
N TRP A 164 -5.12 10.65 -8.46
CA TRP A 164 -6.40 10.73 -9.13
C TRP A 164 -6.30 11.64 -10.34
N VAL A 165 -6.91 11.22 -11.44
CA VAL A 165 -7.02 12.00 -12.66
C VAL A 165 -8.42 11.87 -13.23
N LEU A 166 -8.85 12.87 -13.99
CA LEU A 166 -10.07 12.80 -14.76
C LEU A 166 -9.80 12.10 -16.10
N TYR A 167 -10.39 10.93 -16.28
CA TYR A 167 -10.43 10.25 -17.58
C TYR A 167 -11.66 10.71 -18.37
N TYR A 168 -11.52 10.88 -19.67
CA TYR A 168 -12.63 11.19 -20.54
C TYR A 168 -12.53 10.43 -21.88
N ASN A 169 -13.69 10.09 -22.44
CA ASN A 169 -13.79 9.40 -23.70
C ASN A 169 -13.82 10.42 -24.84
N LYS A 170 -12.74 10.51 -25.62
CA LYS A 170 -12.58 11.47 -26.72
C LYS A 170 -13.64 11.29 -27.80
N ASP A 171 -13.97 10.05 -28.16
CA ASP A 171 -14.95 9.77 -29.22
C ASP A 171 -16.34 10.27 -28.85
N LEU A 172 -16.72 10.22 -27.58
CA LEU A 172 -17.98 10.79 -27.11
C LEU A 172 -17.97 12.32 -27.15
N PHE A 173 -16.86 12.96 -26.82
CA PHE A 173 -16.69 14.40 -26.92
C PHE A 173 -16.76 14.87 -28.38
N ASP A 174 -16.04 14.21 -29.28
CA ASP A 174 -16.02 14.50 -30.71
C ASP A 174 -17.43 14.34 -31.33
N LYS A 175 -18.10 13.24 -30.97
CA LYS A 175 -19.49 12.98 -31.43
C LYS A 175 -20.47 14.03 -30.92
N ALA A 176 -20.27 14.53 -29.70
CA ALA A 176 -21.12 15.58 -29.13
C ALA A 176 -20.75 16.99 -29.61
N GLY A 177 -19.62 17.17 -30.28
CA GLY A 177 -19.10 18.49 -30.69
C GLY A 177 -18.75 19.37 -29.48
N VAL A 178 -18.28 18.77 -28.41
CA VAL A 178 -17.91 19.43 -27.15
C VAL A 178 -16.39 19.47 -27.01
N GLU A 179 -15.85 20.60 -26.60
CA GLU A 179 -14.42 20.74 -26.33
C GLU A 179 -14.00 19.84 -25.16
N TYR A 180 -12.77 19.31 -25.23
CA TYR A 180 -12.18 18.49 -24.18
C TYR A 180 -11.98 19.29 -22.89
N PRO A 181 -12.04 18.65 -21.72
CA PRO A 181 -11.76 19.32 -20.45
C PRO A 181 -10.32 19.83 -20.41
N SER A 182 -10.13 21.03 -19.87
CA SER A 182 -8.81 21.62 -19.63
C SER A 182 -8.28 21.20 -18.26
N ASN A 183 -6.99 21.48 -18.01
CA ASN A 183 -6.38 21.26 -16.68
C ASN A 183 -6.86 22.28 -15.63
N ASP A 184 -7.51 23.36 -16.05
CA ASP A 184 -8.02 24.42 -15.16
C ASP A 184 -9.53 24.25 -14.86
N LEU A 185 -10.07 23.04 -15.08
CA LEU A 185 -11.49 22.73 -14.90
C LEU A 185 -11.89 22.90 -13.43
N THR A 186 -12.80 23.82 -13.16
CA THR A 186 -13.42 23.97 -11.83
C THR A 186 -14.51 22.91 -11.59
N MET A 187 -14.98 22.78 -10.35
CA MET A 187 -16.09 21.85 -10.04
C MET A 187 -17.41 22.29 -10.69
N GLU A 188 -17.65 23.59 -10.80
CA GLU A 188 -18.79 24.16 -11.50
C GLU A 188 -18.72 23.86 -13.00
N ASP A 189 -17.55 24.02 -13.61
CA ASP A 189 -17.32 23.70 -15.02
C ASP A 189 -17.45 22.20 -15.28
N TYR A 190 -16.98 21.37 -14.33
CA TYR A 190 -17.15 19.91 -14.39
C TYR A 190 -18.63 19.51 -14.38
N ASP A 191 -19.46 20.09 -13.49
CA ASP A 191 -20.90 19.82 -13.46
C ASP A 191 -21.57 20.27 -14.77
N ALA A 192 -21.26 21.47 -15.25
CA ALA A 192 -21.78 21.98 -16.51
C ALA A 192 -21.39 21.09 -17.71
N LEU A 193 -20.13 20.65 -17.74
CA LEU A 193 -19.62 19.76 -18.78
C LEU A 193 -20.30 18.38 -18.74
N ALA A 194 -20.46 17.79 -17.56
CA ALA A 194 -21.13 16.52 -17.36
C ALA A 194 -22.60 16.59 -17.85
N ARG A 195 -23.30 17.68 -17.52
CA ARG A 195 -24.67 17.92 -18.02
C ARG A 195 -24.73 18.04 -19.55
N LYS A 196 -23.77 18.75 -20.15
CA LYS A 196 -23.65 18.92 -21.60
C LYS A 196 -23.37 17.61 -22.32
N MET A 197 -22.57 16.73 -21.73
CA MET A 197 -22.21 15.41 -22.27
C MET A 197 -23.33 14.37 -22.11
N THR A 198 -24.30 14.62 -21.24
CA THR A 198 -25.39 13.68 -20.97
C THR A 198 -26.40 13.70 -22.14
N SER A 199 -26.71 12.53 -22.70
CA SER A 199 -27.64 12.42 -23.82
C SER A 199 -28.33 11.06 -23.88
N GLY A 200 -29.31 10.92 -24.78
CA GLY A 200 -30.01 9.66 -25.01
C GLY A 200 -30.92 9.23 -23.85
N SER A 201 -31.51 8.05 -24.01
CA SER A 201 -32.37 7.42 -23.00
C SER A 201 -32.41 5.91 -23.20
N GLY A 202 -32.81 5.15 -22.17
CA GLY A 202 -32.80 3.68 -22.21
C GLY A 202 -31.43 3.13 -22.62
N ASP A 203 -31.41 2.23 -23.59
CA ASP A 203 -30.17 1.57 -24.07
C ASP A 203 -29.22 2.49 -24.83
N THR A 204 -29.66 3.69 -25.19
CA THR A 204 -28.84 4.72 -25.87
C THR A 204 -28.36 5.81 -24.91
N LYS A 205 -28.57 5.64 -23.60
CA LYS A 205 -28.19 6.62 -22.59
C LYS A 205 -26.69 6.77 -22.52
N VAL A 206 -26.22 8.00 -22.66
CA VAL A 206 -24.84 8.41 -22.36
C VAL A 206 -24.87 9.21 -21.07
N TYR A 207 -24.14 8.76 -20.08
CA TYR A 207 -23.94 9.48 -18.83
C TYR A 207 -22.78 10.45 -18.97
N GLY A 208 -22.97 11.67 -18.52
CA GLY A 208 -21.96 12.73 -18.64
C GLY A 208 -20.80 12.60 -17.67
N CYS A 209 -20.99 11.85 -16.60
CA CYS A 209 -19.90 11.54 -15.65
C CYS A 209 -20.15 10.21 -14.94
N HIS A 210 -19.08 9.72 -14.28
CA HIS A 210 -19.11 8.50 -13.50
C HIS A 210 -18.36 8.69 -12.18
N TYR A 211 -18.94 8.24 -11.08
CA TYR A 211 -18.30 8.17 -9.77
C TYR A 211 -18.15 6.72 -9.36
N HIS A 212 -16.94 6.31 -9.05
CA HIS A 212 -16.71 4.99 -8.47
C HIS A 212 -17.35 4.89 -7.07
N THR A 213 -17.70 3.69 -6.67
CA THR A 213 -18.33 3.43 -5.36
C THR A 213 -17.37 3.47 -4.16
N TRP A 214 -16.12 3.82 -4.35
CA TRP A 214 -15.17 4.05 -3.27
C TRP A 214 -15.54 5.28 -2.44
N ARG A 215 -15.27 5.22 -1.14
CA ARG A 215 -15.58 6.32 -0.21
C ARG A 215 -14.93 7.64 -0.63
N SER A 216 -13.72 7.57 -1.17
CA SER A 216 -12.96 8.73 -1.62
C SER A 216 -13.46 9.36 -2.92
N ALA A 217 -14.26 8.65 -3.74
CA ALA A 217 -14.60 9.12 -5.08
C ALA A 217 -15.35 10.46 -5.12
N ALA A 218 -16.16 10.77 -4.11
CA ALA A 218 -16.82 12.06 -3.99
C ALA A 218 -16.13 12.97 -2.96
N SER A 219 -15.76 12.45 -1.78
CA SER A 219 -15.19 13.26 -0.70
C SER A 219 -13.84 13.90 -1.08
N LEU A 220 -13.05 13.25 -1.94
CA LEU A 220 -11.75 13.75 -2.36
C LEU A 220 -11.85 15.15 -3.00
N PHE A 221 -12.87 15.40 -3.82
CA PHE A 221 -13.06 16.71 -4.45
C PHE A 221 -13.20 17.86 -3.44
N SER A 222 -13.69 17.57 -2.24
CA SER A 222 -13.89 18.58 -1.20
C SER A 222 -12.59 19.04 -0.52
N ILE A 223 -11.50 18.31 -0.70
CA ILE A 223 -10.19 18.60 -0.08
C ILE A 223 -9.11 18.96 -1.10
N LEU A 224 -9.45 19.01 -2.40
CA LEU A 224 -8.48 19.35 -3.46
C LEU A 224 -8.04 20.82 -3.42
N ASP A 225 -8.74 21.67 -2.70
CA ASP A 225 -8.35 23.07 -2.51
C ASP A 225 -7.10 23.26 -1.61
N GLY A 226 -6.64 22.19 -0.96
CA GLY A 226 -5.49 22.19 -0.06
C GLY A 226 -5.70 22.98 1.23
N LYS A 227 -6.94 23.39 1.55
CA LYS A 227 -7.29 24.21 2.72
C LYS A 227 -8.07 23.42 3.76
N ASN A 228 -9.00 22.59 3.29
CA ASN A 228 -9.85 21.80 4.15
C ASN A 228 -9.23 20.44 4.46
N THR A 229 -9.47 19.92 5.65
CA THR A 229 -9.01 18.61 6.10
C THR A 229 -10.11 17.87 6.84
N ILE A 230 -10.08 16.55 6.80
CA ILE A 230 -11.06 15.69 7.49
C ILE A 230 -10.72 15.48 8.97
N ILE A 231 -9.54 15.87 9.43
CA ILE A 231 -9.10 15.68 10.82
C ILE A 231 -9.66 16.73 11.78
N ASP A 232 -10.18 17.85 11.28
CA ASP A 232 -10.69 18.94 12.11
C ASP A 232 -12.06 18.66 12.75
N GLY A 233 -12.69 17.53 12.39
CA GLY A 233 -14.03 17.17 12.88
C GLY A 233 -15.16 18.07 12.37
N LYS A 234 -14.90 18.92 11.38
CA LYS A 234 -15.87 19.81 10.73
C LYS A 234 -15.97 19.41 9.26
N TYR A 235 -17.16 19.12 8.78
CA TYR A 235 -17.37 18.53 7.45
C TYR A 235 -18.31 19.36 6.56
N ASP A 236 -18.73 20.55 6.98
CA ASP A 236 -19.66 21.41 6.23
C ASP A 236 -19.12 21.75 4.82
N PHE A 237 -17.79 21.84 4.69
CA PHE A 237 -17.13 22.08 3.40
C PHE A 237 -17.36 20.96 2.37
N MET A 238 -17.74 19.75 2.80
CA MET A 238 -18.06 18.65 1.89
C MET A 238 -19.45 18.79 1.28
N LYS A 239 -20.34 19.54 1.92
CA LYS A 239 -21.76 19.65 1.51
C LYS A 239 -21.96 20.06 0.07
N PRO A 240 -21.28 21.08 -0.49
CA PRO A 240 -21.46 21.48 -1.88
C PRO A 240 -21.15 20.34 -2.87
N THR A 241 -20.06 19.60 -2.62
CA THR A 241 -19.68 18.46 -3.47
C THR A 241 -20.72 17.33 -3.42
N TYR A 242 -21.19 16.97 -2.23
CA TYR A 242 -22.21 15.94 -2.10
C TYR A 242 -23.56 16.37 -2.66
N ASP A 243 -23.96 17.64 -2.49
CA ASP A 243 -25.18 18.18 -3.09
C ASP A 243 -25.10 18.10 -4.63
N MET A 244 -23.96 18.44 -5.23
CA MET A 244 -23.73 18.30 -6.67
C MET A 244 -23.87 16.84 -7.13
N VAL A 245 -23.16 15.91 -6.50
CA VAL A 245 -23.20 14.48 -6.88
C VAL A 245 -24.61 13.91 -6.73
N ILE A 246 -25.33 14.26 -5.66
CA ILE A 246 -26.72 13.84 -5.44
C ILE A 246 -27.66 14.42 -6.51
N ALA A 247 -27.48 15.71 -6.87
CA ALA A 247 -28.24 16.33 -7.93
C ALA A 247 -27.98 15.65 -9.28
N GLN A 248 -26.72 15.38 -9.62
CA GLN A 248 -26.35 14.66 -10.84
C GLN A 248 -26.98 13.27 -10.92
N GLN A 249 -27.05 12.52 -9.82
CA GLN A 249 -27.75 11.22 -9.78
C GLN A 249 -29.24 11.38 -10.02
N LYS A 250 -29.90 12.33 -9.33
CA LYS A 250 -31.33 12.60 -9.48
C LYS A 250 -31.70 13.04 -10.90
N ASP A 251 -30.85 13.83 -11.52
CA ASP A 251 -31.05 14.36 -12.86
C ASP A 251 -30.65 13.35 -13.96
N GLY A 252 -30.12 12.18 -13.58
CA GLY A 252 -29.65 11.16 -14.52
C GLY A 252 -28.41 11.59 -15.31
N ILE A 253 -27.57 12.45 -14.74
CA ILE A 253 -26.28 12.87 -15.30
C ILE A 253 -25.22 11.80 -15.08
N CYS A 254 -25.27 11.11 -13.96
CA CYS A 254 -24.47 9.93 -13.66
C CYS A 254 -25.35 8.77 -13.18
N MET A 255 -24.79 7.58 -13.14
CA MET A 255 -25.47 6.40 -12.62
C MET A 255 -25.72 6.54 -11.11
N ASP A 256 -26.84 5.99 -10.66
CA ASP A 256 -27.17 5.93 -9.23
C ASP A 256 -26.19 5.03 -8.46
N TYR A 257 -25.82 5.46 -7.25
CA TYR A 257 -24.87 4.72 -6.39
C TYR A 257 -25.36 3.31 -6.05
N GLY A 258 -26.64 3.14 -5.75
CA GLY A 258 -27.21 1.84 -5.44
C GLY A 258 -27.12 0.88 -6.62
N TYR A 259 -27.39 1.39 -7.83
CA TYR A 259 -27.21 0.61 -9.06
C TYR A 259 -25.77 0.20 -9.29
N LEU A 260 -24.81 1.11 -9.12
CA LEU A 260 -23.38 0.81 -9.26
C LEU A 260 -22.92 -0.27 -8.26
N LYS A 261 -23.38 -0.21 -7.02
CA LYS A 261 -23.05 -1.20 -5.99
C LYS A 261 -23.61 -2.58 -6.29
N THR A 262 -24.85 -2.66 -6.76
CA THR A 262 -25.52 -3.94 -7.03
C THR A 262 -25.06 -4.59 -8.32
N SER A 263 -24.68 -3.79 -9.33
CA SER A 263 -24.19 -4.28 -10.63
C SER A 263 -22.69 -4.51 -10.68
N SER A 264 -21.97 -4.23 -9.58
CA SER A 264 -20.49 -4.33 -9.49
C SER A 264 -19.77 -3.59 -10.63
N LEU A 265 -20.32 -2.46 -11.07
CA LEU A 265 -19.68 -1.64 -12.10
C LEU A 265 -18.49 -0.88 -11.53
N HIS A 266 -17.36 -1.05 -12.18
CA HIS A 266 -16.08 -0.44 -11.82
C HIS A 266 -15.80 0.82 -12.65
N TYR A 267 -14.64 1.44 -12.43
CA TYR A 267 -14.10 2.53 -13.24
C TYR A 267 -14.04 2.20 -14.74
N SER A 268 -13.84 0.95 -15.11
CA SER A 268 -13.87 0.48 -16.51
C SER A 268 -15.25 0.58 -17.17
N ALA A 269 -16.31 0.90 -16.42
CA ALA A 269 -17.63 1.20 -17.01
C ALA A 269 -17.67 2.52 -17.80
N ALA A 270 -16.67 3.38 -17.63
CA ALA A 270 -16.54 4.62 -18.40
C ALA A 270 -16.22 4.40 -19.89
N ASP A 271 -15.82 3.20 -20.25
CA ASP A 271 -15.45 2.82 -21.63
C ASP A 271 -16.62 2.20 -22.43
N ARG A 272 -17.83 2.16 -21.86
CA ARG A 272 -19.01 1.51 -22.46
C ARG A 272 -20.09 2.51 -22.86
#